data_98a57005ba378f8b0005efaf86414484
#
_entry.id   98a57005ba378f8b0005efaf86414484
#
_cell.length_a   1.000
_cell.length_b   1.000
_cell.length_c   1.000
_cell.angle_alpha   90.00
_cell.angle_beta   90.00
_cell.angle_gamma   90.00
#
_symmetry.space_group_name_H-M   'P 1'
#
loop_
_entity.id
_entity.type
_entity.pdbx_description
1 polymer ?
#
loop_
_entity_poly.entity_id
_entity_poly.type
_entity_poly.pdbx_seq_one_letter_code
_entity_poly.pdbx_strand_id
1 'polypeptide(L)'
;WFTSLRVEDLEIDKIAKEAADRANDNVDAVYISWDIDTFDPAYAPGTGEPEPNGLTSREGMRLMRLLSTSFDPDRFAFDLVEVAPNYDVSDGNSYNGGITSGLANRLIVELLAGLSLTKKGLTEGDPVRPNFYRGLGNTYDFGNGPKAKVPKRPPLDYGKDAKK
;
A
#
# COMPACT_ATOMS: atom_id res chain seq x y z
N TRP A 1 9.27 16.75 -12.44
CA TRP A 1 10.22 15.69 -12.15
C TRP A 1 10.46 15.61 -10.64
N PHE A 2 10.40 14.40 -10.11
CA PHE A 2 10.91 14.05 -8.78
C PHE A 2 12.01 13.02 -8.99
N THR A 3 13.25 13.43 -8.81
CA THR A 3 14.39 12.50 -8.85
C THR A 3 14.47 11.72 -7.54
N SER A 4 15.15 10.57 -7.52
CA SER A 4 15.41 9.81 -6.30
C SER A 4 16.07 10.67 -5.20
N LEU A 5 17.03 11.54 -5.56
CA LEU A 5 17.63 12.49 -4.63
C LEU A 5 16.60 13.44 -4.00
N ARG A 6 15.63 13.90 -4.79
CA ARG A 6 14.57 14.76 -4.27
C ARG A 6 13.60 13.99 -3.37
N VAL A 7 13.42 12.70 -3.61
CA VAL A 7 12.61 11.83 -2.74
C VAL A 7 13.30 11.64 -1.38
N GLU A 8 14.64 11.54 -1.35
CA GLU A 8 15.41 11.48 -0.11
C GLU A 8 15.29 12.78 0.71
N ASP A 9 15.32 13.94 0.04
CA ASP A 9 15.25 15.25 0.68
C ASP A 9 13.83 15.62 1.17
N LEU A 10 12.81 15.07 0.55
CA LEU A 10 11.42 15.34 0.87
C LEU A 10 10.74 14.10 1.44
N GLU A 11 9.87 14.33 2.42
CA GLU A 11 9.00 13.25 2.90
C GLU A 11 8.03 12.79 1.80
N ILE A 12 7.79 11.49 1.70
CA ILE A 12 6.91 10.89 0.67
C ILE A 12 5.51 11.53 0.64
N ASP A 13 5.02 11.98 1.78
CA ASP A 13 3.72 12.65 1.90
C ASP A 13 3.68 13.98 1.16
N LYS A 14 4.78 14.74 1.18
CA LYS A 14 4.90 16.01 0.44
C LYS A 14 4.96 15.76 -1.07
N ILE A 15 5.69 14.72 -1.47
CA ILE A 15 5.77 14.31 -2.88
C ILE A 15 4.42 13.88 -3.40
N ALA A 16 3.71 13.02 -2.65
CA ALA A 16 2.38 12.57 -3.00
C ALA A 16 1.41 13.75 -3.19
N LYS A 17 1.44 14.70 -2.24
CA LYS A 17 0.60 15.90 -2.32
C LYS A 17 0.93 16.75 -3.55
N GLU A 18 2.21 17.06 -3.78
CA GLU A 18 2.64 17.88 -4.92
C GLU A 18 2.31 17.19 -6.25
N ALA A 19 2.49 15.86 -6.34
CA ALA A 19 2.14 15.09 -7.52
C ALA A 19 0.63 15.10 -7.78
N ALA A 20 -0.17 14.89 -6.74
CA ALA A 20 -1.63 14.90 -6.84
C ALA A 20 -2.17 16.29 -7.22
N ASP A 21 -1.65 17.34 -6.59
CA ASP A 21 -2.05 18.72 -6.90
C ASP A 21 -1.79 19.05 -8.39
N ARG A 22 -0.63 18.65 -8.91
CA ARG A 22 -0.28 18.87 -10.33
C ARG A 22 -1.10 18.00 -11.27
N ALA A 23 -1.36 16.76 -10.93
CA ALA A 23 -2.11 15.84 -11.76
C ALA A 23 -3.60 16.21 -11.85
N ASN A 24 -4.15 16.86 -10.81
CA ASN A 24 -5.53 17.34 -10.78
C ASN A 24 -5.73 18.73 -11.41
N ASP A 25 -4.64 19.42 -11.79
CA ASP A 25 -4.74 20.80 -12.25
C ASP A 25 -5.34 20.87 -13.65
N ASN A 26 -6.59 21.32 -13.71
CA ASN A 26 -7.34 21.59 -14.95
C ASN A 26 -7.41 20.38 -15.92
N VAL A 27 -7.71 19.20 -15.37
CA VAL A 27 -7.85 17.95 -16.13
C VAL A 27 -9.22 17.32 -15.92
N ASP A 28 -9.70 16.56 -16.91
CA ASP A 28 -10.98 15.84 -16.82
C ASP A 28 -10.83 14.48 -16.12
N ALA A 29 -9.66 13.88 -16.21
CA ALA A 29 -9.35 12.56 -15.63
C ALA A 29 -7.86 12.43 -15.36
N VAL A 30 -7.51 11.51 -14.45
CA VAL A 30 -6.12 11.18 -14.11
C VAL A 30 -5.84 9.73 -14.47
N TYR A 31 -4.69 9.49 -15.08
CA TYR A 31 -4.15 8.17 -15.33
C TYR A 31 -2.81 8.01 -14.62
N ILE A 32 -2.65 6.95 -13.85
CA ILE A 32 -1.38 6.58 -13.23
C ILE A 32 -0.87 5.31 -13.91
N SER A 33 0.31 5.37 -14.49
CA SER A 33 1.11 4.21 -14.86
C SER A 33 2.17 4.02 -13.79
N TRP A 34 2.10 2.91 -13.08
CA TRP A 34 3.08 2.59 -12.05
C TRP A 34 4.05 1.54 -12.56
N ASP A 35 5.28 1.96 -12.76
CA ASP A 35 6.36 1.07 -13.11
C ASP A 35 6.95 0.43 -11.85
N ILE A 36 7.08 -0.91 -11.83
CA ILE A 36 7.57 -1.63 -10.65
C ILE A 36 9.05 -1.38 -10.41
N ASP A 37 9.81 -0.96 -11.41
CA ASP A 37 11.23 -0.66 -11.29
C ASP A 37 11.52 0.67 -10.58
N THR A 38 10.48 1.46 -10.26
CA THR A 38 10.59 2.59 -9.31
C THR A 38 11.05 2.14 -7.93
N PHE A 39 10.92 0.86 -7.60
CA PHE A 39 11.40 0.30 -6.34
C PHE A 39 12.87 -0.11 -6.44
N ASP A 40 13.57 0.03 -5.31
CA ASP A 40 14.90 -0.55 -5.17
C ASP A 40 14.86 -2.07 -5.38
N PRO A 41 15.85 -2.68 -6.08
CA PRO A 41 15.90 -4.11 -6.34
C PRO A 41 15.89 -4.99 -5.09
N ALA A 42 16.20 -4.43 -3.92
CA ALA A 42 16.03 -5.14 -2.64
C ALA A 42 14.55 -5.46 -2.34
N TYR A 43 13.62 -4.73 -2.93
CA TYR A 43 12.16 -4.89 -2.74
C TYR A 43 11.45 -5.41 -3.99
N ALA A 44 11.96 -5.11 -5.19
CA ALA A 44 11.37 -5.51 -6.47
C ALA A 44 12.43 -6.00 -7.45
N PRO A 45 13.05 -7.16 -7.19
CA PRO A 45 14.08 -7.71 -8.10
C PRO A 45 13.52 -8.27 -9.42
N GLY A 46 12.20 -8.55 -9.49
CA GLY A 46 11.54 -9.16 -10.64
C GLY A 46 11.08 -8.15 -11.67
N THR A 47 12.01 -7.41 -12.24
CA THR A 47 11.81 -6.46 -13.33
C THR A 47 12.90 -6.60 -14.39
N GLY A 48 12.72 -5.98 -15.56
CA GLY A 48 13.68 -6.00 -16.65
C GLY A 48 14.86 -5.06 -16.42
N GLU A 49 14.64 -3.93 -15.75
CA GLU A 49 15.63 -2.86 -15.56
C GLU A 49 15.76 -2.47 -14.07
N PRO A 50 16.34 -3.35 -13.23
CA PRO A 50 16.48 -3.08 -11.81
C PRO A 50 17.54 -2.00 -11.56
N GLU A 51 17.11 -0.84 -11.05
CA GLU A 51 17.99 0.30 -10.74
C GLU A 51 18.07 0.52 -9.22
N PRO A 52 19.29 0.64 -8.65
CA PRO A 52 19.47 0.88 -7.23
C PRO A 52 19.02 2.30 -6.84
N ASN A 53 18.75 2.49 -5.53
CA ASN A 53 18.27 3.75 -4.95
C ASN A 53 16.84 4.11 -5.37
N GLY A 54 16.01 3.10 -5.61
CA GLY A 54 14.57 3.25 -5.79
C GLY A 54 13.82 3.36 -4.46
N LEU A 55 12.50 3.36 -4.53
CA LEU A 55 11.64 3.41 -3.36
C LEU A 55 11.76 2.13 -2.52
N THR A 56 11.67 2.28 -1.22
CA THR A 56 11.37 1.14 -0.35
C THR A 56 9.92 0.70 -0.52
N SER A 57 9.62 -0.55 -0.18
CA SER A 57 8.24 -1.04 -0.20
C SER A 57 7.30 -0.20 0.66
N ARG A 58 7.79 0.34 1.79
CA ARG A 58 7.01 1.23 2.68
C ARG A 58 6.67 2.55 2.00
N GLU A 59 7.62 3.18 1.35
CA GLU A 59 7.42 4.47 0.66
C GLU A 59 6.46 4.32 -0.52
N GLY A 60 6.64 3.30 -1.36
CA GLY A 60 5.73 3.05 -2.47
C GLY A 60 4.31 2.73 -2.01
N MET A 61 4.15 1.92 -0.97
CA MET A 61 2.83 1.64 -0.38
C MET A 61 2.18 2.91 0.19
N ARG A 62 2.97 3.77 0.85
CA ARG A 62 2.50 5.05 1.37
C ARG A 62 2.09 5.99 0.25
N LEU A 63 2.94 6.10 -0.79
CA LEU A 63 2.67 6.93 -1.97
C LEU A 63 1.40 6.49 -2.68
N MET A 64 1.25 5.18 -2.96
CA MET A 64 0.04 4.62 -3.58
C MET A 64 -1.22 4.95 -2.78
N ARG A 65 -1.18 4.80 -1.46
CA ARG A 65 -2.32 5.08 -0.58
C ARG A 65 -2.72 6.55 -0.61
N LEU A 66 -1.74 7.46 -0.60
CA LEU A 66 -2.00 8.90 -0.66
C LEU A 66 -2.54 9.33 -2.02
N LEU A 67 -1.93 8.84 -3.11
CA LEU A 67 -2.40 9.14 -4.46
C LEU A 67 -3.81 8.62 -4.70
N SER A 68 -4.10 7.37 -4.31
CA SER A 68 -5.42 6.76 -4.52
C SER A 68 -6.56 7.45 -3.77
N THR A 69 -6.26 8.18 -2.69
CA THR A 69 -7.24 8.98 -1.95
C THR A 69 -7.33 10.43 -2.46
N SER A 70 -6.50 10.83 -3.41
CA SER A 70 -6.42 12.19 -3.93
C SER A 70 -7.18 12.38 -5.25
N PHE A 71 -7.64 11.31 -5.88
CA PHE A 71 -8.28 11.36 -7.20
C PHE A 71 -9.74 10.93 -7.17
N ASP A 72 -10.52 11.46 -8.12
CA ASP A 72 -11.91 11.04 -8.32
C ASP A 72 -11.95 9.60 -8.88
N PRO A 73 -12.53 8.62 -8.17
CA PRO A 73 -12.56 7.23 -8.61
C PRO A 73 -13.32 7.00 -9.92
N ASP A 74 -14.24 7.89 -10.29
CA ASP A 74 -15.04 7.77 -11.50
C ASP A 74 -14.34 8.42 -12.71
N ARG A 75 -13.18 9.07 -12.48
CA ARG A 75 -12.34 9.76 -13.48
C ARG A 75 -10.87 9.35 -13.37
N PHE A 76 -10.65 8.08 -13.05
CA PHE A 76 -9.33 7.55 -12.75
C PHE A 76 -9.06 6.26 -13.54
N ALA A 77 -7.85 6.15 -14.08
CA ALA A 77 -7.35 4.92 -14.68
C ALA A 77 -5.96 4.58 -14.12
N PHE A 78 -5.62 3.30 -14.12
CA PHE A 78 -4.38 2.80 -13.55
C PHE A 78 -3.88 1.58 -14.31
N ASP A 79 -2.57 1.48 -14.50
CA ASP A 79 -1.89 0.22 -14.76
C ASP A 79 -0.65 0.06 -13.86
N LEU A 80 -0.18 -1.15 -13.77
CA LEU A 80 1.07 -1.52 -13.12
C LEU A 80 1.86 -2.35 -14.12
N VAL A 81 3.05 -1.87 -14.47
CA VAL A 81 3.85 -2.40 -15.58
C VAL A 81 5.21 -2.92 -15.12
N GLU A 82 5.95 -3.53 -16.02
CA GLU A 82 7.31 -4.02 -15.89
C GLU A 82 7.50 -5.14 -14.82
N VAL A 83 6.45 -5.73 -14.30
CA VAL A 83 6.59 -6.93 -13.46
C VAL A 83 7.02 -8.10 -14.32
N ALA A 84 8.20 -8.65 -14.06
CA ALA A 84 8.78 -9.78 -14.75
C ALA A 84 8.92 -11.00 -13.81
N PRO A 85 7.88 -11.83 -13.65
CA PRO A 85 7.88 -12.94 -12.69
C PRO A 85 9.00 -13.96 -12.92
N ASN A 86 9.50 -14.07 -14.15
CA ASN A 86 10.60 -14.99 -14.48
C ASN A 86 11.95 -14.55 -13.88
N TYR A 87 12.08 -13.27 -13.53
CA TYR A 87 13.27 -12.71 -12.88
C TYR A 87 13.06 -12.53 -11.38
N ASP A 88 11.84 -12.79 -10.89
CA ASP A 88 11.50 -12.58 -9.50
C ASP A 88 12.09 -13.65 -8.58
N VAL A 89 12.41 -13.26 -7.37
CA VAL A 89 12.90 -14.19 -6.35
C VAL A 89 11.72 -14.92 -5.71
N SER A 90 11.68 -16.23 -5.92
CA SER A 90 10.68 -17.13 -5.35
C SER A 90 11.35 -18.42 -4.88
N ASP A 91 10.94 -18.90 -3.74
CA ASP A 91 11.36 -20.21 -3.19
C ASP A 91 10.51 -21.37 -3.72
N GLY A 92 9.64 -21.11 -4.70
CA GLY A 92 8.69 -22.08 -5.24
C GLY A 92 7.48 -22.36 -4.33
N ASN A 93 7.53 -21.89 -3.08
CA ASN A 93 6.46 -22.01 -2.09
C ASN A 93 5.75 -20.67 -1.84
N SER A 94 6.21 -19.59 -2.48
CA SER A 94 5.61 -18.28 -2.30
C SER A 94 4.19 -18.24 -2.84
N TYR A 95 3.24 -17.97 -1.95
CA TYR A 95 1.83 -17.83 -2.27
C TYR A 95 1.55 -16.74 -3.31
N ASN A 96 2.44 -15.76 -3.42
CA ASN A 96 2.32 -14.60 -4.29
C ASN A 96 3.17 -14.69 -5.59
N GLY A 97 3.83 -15.81 -5.84
CA GLY A 97 4.65 -16.01 -7.05
C GLY A 97 6.06 -15.42 -6.97
N GLY A 98 6.37 -14.57 -5.99
CA GLY A 98 7.66 -13.93 -5.78
C GLY A 98 7.56 -12.64 -4.98
N ILE A 99 8.70 -12.05 -4.64
CA ILE A 99 8.77 -10.80 -3.83
C ILE A 99 8.13 -9.64 -4.59
N THR A 100 8.53 -9.44 -5.84
CA THR A 100 8.03 -8.36 -6.71
C THR A 100 6.55 -8.56 -7.03
N SER A 101 6.15 -9.78 -7.39
CA SER A 101 4.75 -10.11 -7.65
C SER A 101 3.87 -9.89 -6.42
N GLY A 102 4.37 -10.23 -5.25
CA GLY A 102 3.71 -9.97 -3.97
C GLY A 102 3.54 -8.48 -3.68
N LEU A 103 4.58 -7.67 -3.94
CA LEU A 103 4.54 -6.21 -3.80
C LEU A 103 3.55 -5.59 -4.79
N ALA A 104 3.58 -6.01 -6.06
CA ALA A 104 2.66 -5.55 -7.09
C ALA A 104 1.19 -5.81 -6.70
N ASN A 105 0.88 -7.02 -6.25
CA ASN A 105 -0.45 -7.37 -5.76
C ASN A 105 -0.86 -6.46 -4.59
N ARG A 106 0.05 -6.18 -3.68
CA ARG A 106 -0.23 -5.32 -2.52
C ARG A 106 -0.49 -3.88 -2.93
N LEU A 107 0.25 -3.33 -3.89
CA LEU A 107 0.00 -1.99 -4.43
C LEU A 107 -1.40 -1.86 -5.02
N ILE A 108 -1.84 -2.86 -5.79
CA ILE A 108 -3.20 -2.88 -6.34
C ILE A 108 -4.25 -2.89 -5.21
N VAL A 109 -4.02 -3.65 -4.15
CA VAL A 109 -4.94 -3.66 -2.99
C VAL A 109 -4.99 -2.30 -2.29
N GLU A 110 -3.85 -1.62 -2.11
CA GLU A 110 -3.81 -0.28 -1.52
C GLU A 110 -4.51 0.76 -2.41
N LEU A 111 -4.32 0.67 -3.74
CA LEU A 111 -5.03 1.49 -4.71
C LEU A 111 -6.55 1.33 -4.58
N LEU A 112 -7.04 0.10 -4.66
CA LEU A 112 -8.48 -0.19 -4.58
C LEU A 112 -9.08 0.23 -3.23
N ALA A 113 -8.33 0.05 -2.15
CA ALA A 113 -8.73 0.50 -0.83
C ALA A 113 -8.88 2.03 -0.77
N GLY A 114 -7.89 2.77 -1.29
CA GLY A 114 -7.93 4.23 -1.34
C GLY A 114 -9.09 4.77 -2.18
N LEU A 115 -9.26 4.27 -3.41
CA LEU A 115 -10.38 4.63 -4.28
C LEU A 115 -11.74 4.33 -3.63
N SER A 116 -11.85 3.21 -2.91
CA SER A 116 -13.07 2.84 -2.18
C SER A 116 -13.36 3.81 -1.02
N LEU A 117 -12.33 4.30 -0.33
CA LEU A 117 -12.49 5.33 0.72
C LEU A 117 -12.99 6.63 0.11
N THR A 118 -12.35 7.11 -0.94
CA THR A 118 -12.74 8.34 -1.64
C THR A 118 -14.17 8.27 -2.16
N LYS A 119 -14.56 7.16 -2.79
CA LYS A 119 -15.93 6.95 -3.27
C LYS A 119 -16.97 6.99 -2.17
N LYS A 120 -16.59 6.69 -0.93
CA LYS A 120 -17.45 6.79 0.26
C LYS A 120 -17.37 8.14 0.96
N GLY A 121 -16.62 9.09 0.44
CA GLY A 121 -16.37 10.38 1.07
C GLY A 121 -15.56 10.29 2.36
N LEU A 122 -14.66 9.32 2.44
CA LEU A 122 -13.86 9.01 3.62
C LEU A 122 -12.37 9.23 3.32
N THR A 123 -11.61 9.55 4.35
CA THR A 123 -10.16 9.73 4.26
C THR A 123 -9.41 8.60 4.95
N GLU A 124 -8.09 8.55 4.81
CA GLU A 124 -7.24 7.52 5.44
C GLU A 124 -7.40 7.43 6.97
N GLY A 125 -7.72 8.55 7.62
CA GLY A 125 -7.93 8.63 9.07
C GLY A 125 -9.31 8.22 9.55
N ASP A 126 -10.26 8.02 8.64
CA ASP A 126 -11.65 7.72 9.01
C ASP A 126 -11.83 6.28 9.51
N PRO A 127 -12.76 6.07 10.48
CA PRO A 127 -12.94 4.78 11.16
C PRO A 127 -13.67 3.73 10.32
N VAL A 128 -13.40 3.63 9.01
CA VAL A 128 -13.97 2.58 8.14
C VAL A 128 -13.31 1.23 8.35
N ARG A 129 -12.09 1.23 8.86
CA ARG A 129 -11.31 0.02 9.13
C ARG A 129 -12.03 -1.03 10.00
N PRO A 130 -12.92 -0.68 10.94
CA PRO A 130 -13.66 -1.68 11.72
C PRO A 130 -14.52 -2.62 10.87
N ASN A 131 -15.07 -2.15 9.77
CA ASN A 131 -15.98 -2.95 8.96
C ASN A 131 -15.27 -3.99 8.08
N PHE A 132 -14.03 -3.75 7.68
CA PHE A 132 -13.21 -4.71 6.95
C PHE A 132 -12.87 -5.94 7.82
N TYR A 133 -12.65 -5.73 9.12
CA TYR A 133 -12.33 -6.81 10.06
C TYR A 133 -13.56 -7.46 10.71
N ARG A 134 -14.76 -6.92 10.55
CA ARG A 134 -15.99 -7.53 11.10
C ARG A 134 -16.27 -8.93 10.55
N GLY A 135 -15.86 -9.21 9.31
CA GLY A 135 -15.95 -10.55 8.71
C GLY A 135 -14.99 -11.59 9.31
N LEU A 136 -13.99 -11.16 10.08
CA LEU A 136 -12.98 -12.02 10.69
C LEU A 136 -13.22 -12.26 12.21
N GLY A 137 -14.37 -11.85 12.74
CA GLY A 137 -14.76 -12.10 14.12
C GLY A 137 -14.04 -11.27 15.19
N ASN A 138 -13.17 -10.35 14.82
CA ASN A 138 -12.48 -9.46 15.73
C ASN A 138 -13.10 -8.08 15.70
N THR A 139 -13.92 -7.73 16.66
CA THR A 139 -14.47 -6.38 16.83
C THR A 139 -13.43 -5.50 17.53
N TYR A 140 -12.57 -4.83 16.76
CA TYR A 140 -11.80 -3.71 17.27
C TYR A 140 -12.61 -2.43 17.02
N ASP A 141 -12.96 -1.74 18.10
CA ASP A 141 -13.56 -0.43 18.05
C ASP A 141 -12.45 0.63 18.02
N PHE A 142 -12.28 1.31 16.88
CA PHE A 142 -11.27 2.36 16.71
C PHE A 142 -11.85 3.78 16.85
N GLY A 143 -12.95 3.97 17.50
CA GLY A 143 -13.52 5.29 17.82
C GLY A 143 -15.04 5.33 17.73
N ASN A 144 -15.66 6.11 18.55
CA ASN A 144 -17.07 6.56 18.64
C ASN A 144 -18.23 5.60 18.31
N GLY A 145 -17.96 4.34 18.03
CA GLY A 145 -18.98 3.30 18.00
C GLY A 145 -19.29 2.77 19.42
N PRO A 146 -20.37 2.01 19.62
CA PRO A 146 -20.66 1.41 20.91
C PRO A 146 -19.45 0.56 21.33
N LYS A 147 -18.86 0.91 22.48
CA LYS A 147 -17.67 0.24 23.03
C LYS A 147 -17.93 -1.26 23.17
N ALA A 148 -17.49 -2.04 22.19
CA ALA A 148 -17.45 -3.49 22.33
C ALA A 148 -16.46 -3.85 23.45
N LYS A 149 -16.89 -4.55 24.46
CA LYS A 149 -15.98 -5.09 25.49
C LYS A 149 -15.05 -6.06 24.81
N VAL A 150 -13.78 -5.66 24.63
CA VAL A 150 -12.73 -6.57 24.19
C VAL A 150 -12.58 -7.64 25.27
N PRO A 151 -12.79 -8.94 24.97
CA PRO A 151 -12.49 -9.98 25.93
C PRO A 151 -11.01 -9.87 26.28
N LYS A 152 -10.68 -9.74 27.55
CA LYS A 152 -9.28 -9.83 27.99
C LYS A 152 -8.77 -11.19 27.54
N ARG A 153 -7.79 -11.23 26.64
CA ARG A 153 -7.07 -12.47 26.35
C ARG A 153 -6.50 -12.96 27.66
N PRO A 154 -6.70 -14.24 28.00
CA PRO A 154 -5.97 -14.83 29.12
C PRO A 154 -4.47 -14.63 28.83
N PRO A 155 -3.64 -14.43 29.87
CA PRO A 155 -2.19 -14.38 29.68
C PRO A 155 -1.76 -15.60 28.87
N LEU A 156 -0.92 -15.40 27.86
CA LEU A 156 -0.30 -16.50 27.14
C LEU A 156 0.51 -17.30 28.16
N ASP A 157 0.04 -18.50 28.47
CA ASP A 157 0.79 -19.44 29.28
C ASP A 157 1.96 -19.98 28.41
N TYR A 158 3.10 -19.34 28.55
CA TYR A 158 4.35 -19.89 28.05
C TYR A 158 4.76 -21.01 29.00
N GLY A 159 4.18 -22.21 28.82
CA GLY A 159 4.33 -23.35 29.66
C GLY A 159 5.67 -23.43 30.38
N LYS A 160 5.65 -23.76 31.66
CA LYS A 160 6.79 -23.82 32.60
C LYS A 160 7.92 -24.78 32.18
N ASP A 161 7.90 -25.29 30.93
CA ASP A 161 8.80 -26.34 30.44
C ASP A 161 9.97 -25.82 29.58
N ALA A 162 10.21 -24.48 29.55
CA ALA A 162 11.40 -23.92 28.91
C ALA A 162 12.62 -23.83 29.83
N LYS A 163 12.77 -24.84 30.71
CA LYS A 163 14.01 -25.07 31.48
C LYS A 163 14.36 -26.58 31.41
N LYS A 164 15.02 -26.95 30.33
CA LYS A 164 16.03 -28.00 30.31
C LYS A 164 16.97 -27.80 29.15
#